data_0c1b9b4b6b753ea59af46df05af0ffb2
#
_entry.id   0c1b9b4b6b753ea59af46df05af0ffb2
#
_cell.length_a   1.000
_cell.length_b   1.000
_cell.length_c   1.000
_cell.angle_alpha   90.00
_cell.angle_beta   90.00
_cell.angle_gamma   90.00
#
_symmetry.space_group_name_H-M   'P 1'
#
loop_
_entity.id
_entity.type
_entity.pdbx_description
1 polymer ?
#
loop_
_entity_poly.entity_id
_entity_poly.type
_entity_poly.pdbx_seq_one_letter_code
_entity_poly.pdbx_strand_id
1 'polypeptide(L)'
;MRGKSFAAIILCVMMLFIFTSCSKGGGGILARNPDLSKPFQSAVKIQAGELEFDGTVKRYGMGIWEMTVDSPETLAGLSLAGNDSGVTASLGDLKLEIPTENINDKAVFALIFKAIDSAASAADANVLTCTDTEEGKVCKGEFSFGTYTMTFDPQSLALTKIEIPEAEIYCEFTGFTIISGGTETVTETTVTGTSAN
;
A
#
# COMPACT_ATOMS: atom_id res chain seq x y z
N MET A 1 57.21 46.99 -4.45
CA MET A 1 56.94 45.76 -3.67
C MET A 1 55.51 45.69 -3.14
N ARG A 2 54.51 46.13 -3.90
CA ARG A 2 53.08 46.14 -3.43
C ARG A 2 52.15 45.10 -4.11
N GLY A 3 52.68 44.38 -5.11
CA GLY A 3 51.84 43.42 -5.85
C GLY A 3 51.73 42.00 -5.27
N LYS A 4 52.70 41.58 -4.44
CA LYS A 4 52.74 40.20 -3.92
C LYS A 4 51.76 39.95 -2.75
N SER A 5 51.44 41.00 -1.99
CA SER A 5 50.47 40.88 -0.87
C SER A 5 49.02 40.81 -1.32
N PHE A 6 48.66 41.46 -2.44
CA PHE A 6 47.31 41.40 -2.98
C PHE A 6 46.94 40.03 -3.54
N ALA A 7 47.90 39.35 -4.20
CA ALA A 7 47.66 38.00 -4.71
C ALA A 7 47.47 36.99 -3.60
N ALA A 8 48.17 37.13 -2.48
CA ALA A 8 48.03 36.24 -1.32
C ALA A 8 46.66 36.41 -0.60
N ILE A 9 46.15 37.64 -0.54
CA ILE A 9 44.82 37.92 0.07
C ILE A 9 43.71 37.38 -0.80
N ILE A 10 43.77 37.50 -2.12
CA ILE A 10 42.78 36.96 -3.05
C ILE A 10 42.77 35.42 -2.98
N LEU A 11 43.95 34.78 -2.88
CA LEU A 11 44.05 33.31 -2.75
C LEU A 11 43.44 32.83 -1.41
N CYS A 12 43.67 33.53 -0.31
CA CYS A 12 43.02 33.18 0.98
C CYS A 12 41.52 33.34 0.96
N VAL A 13 41.00 34.39 0.31
CA VAL A 13 39.55 34.59 0.19
C VAL A 13 38.90 33.56 -0.69
N MET A 14 39.57 33.10 -1.78
CA MET A 14 39.07 32.01 -2.60
C MET A 14 39.07 30.67 -1.86
N MET A 15 40.06 30.40 -1.00
CA MET A 15 40.03 29.19 -0.17
C MET A 15 38.94 29.16 0.88
N LEU A 16 38.50 30.31 1.37
CA LEU A 16 37.39 30.39 2.35
C LEU A 16 36.02 30.08 1.75
N PHE A 17 35.83 30.23 0.43
CA PHE A 17 34.58 29.87 -0.26
C PHE A 17 34.44 28.38 -0.59
N ILE A 18 35.49 27.58 -0.47
CA ILE A 18 35.47 26.15 -0.80
C ILE A 18 34.89 25.34 0.40
N PHE A 19 34.86 25.88 1.60
CA PHE A 19 34.38 25.18 2.82
C PHE A 19 32.91 25.49 3.19
N THR A 20 32.20 26.32 2.44
CA THR A 20 30.77 26.51 2.65
C THR A 20 29.90 25.65 1.75
N SER A 21 30.42 24.53 1.24
CA SER A 21 29.60 23.40 0.87
C SER A 21 29.11 22.74 2.17
N CYS A 22 28.19 23.41 2.87
CA CYS A 22 27.28 22.72 3.77
C CYS A 22 26.53 21.73 2.91
N SER A 23 27.08 20.54 2.77
CA SER A 23 26.22 19.36 2.61
C SER A 23 25.28 19.45 3.82
N LYS A 24 24.02 19.74 3.60
CA LYS A 24 22.96 19.23 4.46
C LYS A 24 23.15 17.72 4.45
N GLY A 25 24.07 17.27 5.28
CA GLY A 25 24.14 15.90 5.74
C GLY A 25 22.86 15.72 6.55
N GLY A 26 21.79 15.44 5.87
CA GLY A 26 20.68 14.75 6.49
C GLY A 26 21.32 13.51 7.07
N GLY A 27 21.37 13.43 8.42
CA GLY A 27 21.75 12.22 9.12
C GLY A 27 21.01 11.09 8.45
N GLY A 28 21.73 10.07 7.98
CA GLY A 28 21.15 8.92 7.33
C GLY A 28 20.21 8.21 8.29
N ILE A 29 18.99 8.65 8.34
CA ILE A 29 17.88 7.77 8.63
C ILE A 29 17.98 6.80 7.47
N LEU A 30 18.46 5.58 7.73
CA LEU A 30 18.39 4.47 6.79
C LEU A 30 17.01 4.59 6.15
N ALA A 31 16.96 4.80 4.83
CA ALA A 31 15.72 5.05 4.12
C ALA A 31 14.82 3.84 4.39
N ARG A 32 13.93 3.97 5.36
CA ARG A 32 13.08 2.88 5.81
C ARG A 32 12.06 2.67 4.70
N ASN A 33 12.11 1.51 4.08
CA ASN A 33 11.10 1.15 3.10
C ASN A 33 9.77 0.85 3.81
N PRO A 34 8.63 1.15 3.17
CA PRO A 34 7.34 0.74 3.68
C PRO A 34 7.28 -0.78 3.89
N ASP A 35 6.76 -1.20 5.03
CA ASP A 35 6.59 -2.62 5.36
C ASP A 35 5.16 -3.05 5.04
N LEU A 36 4.96 -3.48 3.81
CA LEU A 36 3.68 -4.03 3.33
C LEU A 36 3.52 -5.52 3.62
N SER A 37 4.50 -6.18 4.26
CA SER A 37 4.40 -7.60 4.62
C SER A 37 3.43 -7.84 5.77
N LYS A 38 3.24 -6.85 6.63
CA LYS A 38 2.38 -6.95 7.81
C LYS A 38 0.90 -6.88 7.47
N PRO A 39 0.06 -7.64 8.17
CA PRO A 39 -1.39 -7.49 8.09
C PRO A 39 -1.82 -6.07 8.47
N PHE A 40 -2.77 -5.51 7.72
CA PHE A 40 -3.28 -4.17 7.99
C PHE A 40 -4.77 -4.04 7.70
N GLN A 41 -5.37 -3.01 8.27
CA GLN A 41 -6.73 -2.56 7.99
C GLN A 41 -6.71 -1.07 7.69
N SER A 42 -7.56 -0.63 6.76
CA SER A 42 -7.74 0.79 6.45
C SER A 42 -9.14 1.03 5.88
N ALA A 43 -9.72 2.18 6.16
CA ALA A 43 -10.80 2.69 5.32
C ALA A 43 -10.22 3.07 3.95
N VAL A 44 -10.99 2.87 2.89
CA VAL A 44 -10.55 3.14 1.52
C VAL A 44 -11.66 3.82 0.74
N LYS A 45 -11.29 4.83 -0.04
CA LYS A 45 -12.10 5.39 -1.10
C LYS A 45 -11.48 4.99 -2.44
N ILE A 46 -12.26 4.35 -3.30
CA ILE A 46 -11.81 3.83 -4.60
C ILE A 46 -12.59 4.53 -5.69
N GLN A 47 -11.86 5.10 -6.65
CA GLN A 47 -12.40 5.54 -7.93
C GLN A 47 -11.85 4.62 -9.01
N ALA A 48 -12.75 4.07 -9.86
CA ALA A 48 -12.39 3.20 -10.98
C ALA A 48 -13.21 3.64 -12.22
N GLY A 49 -12.60 4.48 -13.05
CA GLY A 49 -13.31 5.19 -14.10
C GLY A 49 -14.43 6.07 -13.54
N GLU A 50 -15.68 5.79 -13.92
CA GLU A 50 -16.88 6.51 -13.41
C GLU A 50 -17.46 5.92 -12.12
N LEU A 51 -16.92 4.79 -11.63
CA LEU A 51 -17.40 4.13 -10.42
C LEU A 51 -16.66 4.65 -9.20
N GLU A 52 -17.40 4.89 -8.12
CA GLU A 52 -16.85 5.23 -6.81
C GLU A 52 -17.35 4.25 -5.75
N PHE A 53 -16.44 3.84 -4.88
CA PHE A 53 -16.71 2.95 -3.74
C PHE A 53 -16.04 3.50 -2.50
N ASP A 54 -16.75 3.49 -1.38
CA ASP A 54 -16.15 3.65 -0.05
C ASP A 54 -16.28 2.33 0.70
N GLY A 55 -15.31 2.03 1.55
CA GLY A 55 -15.36 0.80 2.33
C GLY A 55 -14.16 0.61 3.22
N THR A 56 -14.04 -0.60 3.74
CA THR A 56 -12.92 -1.01 4.59
C THR A 56 -12.20 -2.17 3.93
N VAL A 57 -10.88 -2.07 3.86
CA VAL A 57 -10.00 -3.17 3.41
C VAL A 57 -9.24 -3.74 4.58
N LYS A 58 -9.05 -5.06 4.57
CA LYS A 58 -8.14 -5.79 5.45
C LYS A 58 -7.26 -6.68 4.59
N ARG A 59 -5.98 -6.64 4.83
CA ARG A 59 -5.03 -7.55 4.21
C ARG A 59 -4.33 -8.34 5.31
N TYR A 60 -4.40 -9.64 5.21
CA TYR A 60 -3.82 -10.56 6.20
C TYR A 60 -2.45 -11.09 5.77
N GLY A 61 -2.17 -11.04 4.47
CA GLY A 61 -0.92 -11.50 3.88
C GLY A 61 -1.00 -11.49 2.36
N MET A 62 -0.02 -12.10 1.71
CA MET A 62 0.02 -12.25 0.26
C MET A 62 -1.20 -13.05 -0.22
N GLY A 63 -1.96 -12.50 -1.16
CA GLY A 63 -3.17 -13.12 -1.70
C GLY A 63 -4.36 -13.25 -0.74
N ILE A 64 -4.22 -12.87 0.53
CA ILE A 64 -5.27 -13.03 1.55
C ILE A 64 -5.78 -11.66 2.00
N TRP A 65 -7.01 -11.35 1.64
CA TRP A 65 -7.59 -10.04 1.88
C TRP A 65 -9.12 -10.09 2.02
N GLU A 66 -9.67 -9.06 2.63
CA GLU A 66 -11.10 -8.79 2.71
C GLU A 66 -11.37 -7.34 2.36
N MET A 67 -12.55 -7.08 1.79
CA MET A 67 -13.09 -5.77 1.59
C MET A 67 -14.57 -5.76 1.89
N THR A 68 -15.02 -4.77 2.66
CA THR A 68 -16.44 -4.48 2.87
C THR A 68 -16.76 -3.15 2.22
N VAL A 69 -17.81 -3.12 1.40
CA VAL A 69 -18.28 -1.92 0.71
C VAL A 69 -19.33 -1.22 1.58
N ASP A 70 -19.13 0.07 1.83
CA ASP A 70 -20.05 0.92 2.61
C ASP A 70 -20.89 1.82 1.68
N SER A 71 -20.34 2.20 0.53
CA SER A 71 -20.97 3.05 -0.50
C SER A 71 -20.56 2.55 -1.90
N PRO A 72 -21.45 2.65 -2.91
CA PRO A 72 -22.81 3.23 -2.88
C PRO A 72 -23.84 2.34 -2.13
N GLU A 73 -24.97 2.93 -1.75
CA GLU A 73 -26.04 2.25 -0.98
C GLU A 73 -26.50 0.94 -1.63
N THR A 74 -26.48 0.86 -2.96
CA THR A 74 -26.85 -0.35 -3.72
C THR A 74 -25.89 -1.53 -3.51
N LEU A 75 -24.69 -1.28 -3.03
CA LEU A 75 -23.65 -2.26 -2.75
C LEU A 75 -23.26 -2.30 -1.25
N ALA A 76 -23.89 -1.47 -0.44
CA ALA A 76 -23.59 -1.40 0.98
C ALA A 76 -23.77 -2.77 1.67
N GLY A 77 -22.77 -3.20 2.42
CA GLY A 77 -22.71 -4.51 3.04
C GLY A 77 -22.20 -5.64 2.13
N LEU A 78 -21.84 -5.36 0.87
CA LEU A 78 -21.11 -6.32 0.04
C LEU A 78 -19.76 -6.58 0.69
N SER A 79 -19.47 -7.84 0.97
CA SER A 79 -18.20 -8.29 1.46
C SER A 79 -17.51 -9.17 0.40
N LEU A 80 -16.25 -8.89 0.14
CA LEU A 80 -15.39 -9.65 -0.77
C LEU A 80 -14.22 -10.19 0.04
N ALA A 81 -13.99 -11.50 -0.02
CA ALA A 81 -12.85 -12.15 0.62
C ALA A 81 -12.05 -12.92 -0.43
N GLY A 82 -10.79 -12.56 -0.59
CA GLY A 82 -9.86 -13.19 -1.52
C GLY A 82 -8.88 -14.12 -0.82
N ASN A 83 -8.58 -15.25 -1.45
CA ASN A 83 -7.52 -16.17 -1.07
C ASN A 83 -6.98 -16.92 -2.31
N ASP A 84 -6.07 -17.85 -2.10
CA ASP A 84 -5.45 -18.65 -3.18
C ASP A 84 -6.46 -19.46 -4.02
N SER A 85 -7.63 -19.77 -3.46
CA SER A 85 -8.67 -20.56 -4.14
C SER A 85 -9.62 -19.71 -4.99
N GLY A 86 -9.69 -18.39 -4.73
CA GLY A 86 -10.59 -17.49 -5.44
C GLY A 86 -11.10 -16.35 -4.58
N VAL A 87 -12.25 -15.83 -4.96
CA VAL A 87 -12.95 -14.74 -4.25
C VAL A 87 -14.34 -15.20 -3.83
N THR A 88 -14.64 -14.99 -2.57
CA THR A 88 -16.01 -15.13 -2.06
C THR A 88 -16.65 -13.74 -1.97
N ALA A 89 -17.79 -13.55 -2.63
CA ALA A 89 -18.63 -12.38 -2.52
C ALA A 89 -19.86 -12.71 -1.66
N SER A 90 -20.19 -11.87 -0.69
CA SER A 90 -21.35 -12.05 0.20
C SER A 90 -22.13 -10.74 0.31
N LEU A 91 -23.45 -10.84 0.22
CA LEU A 91 -24.37 -9.71 0.44
C LEU A 91 -25.62 -10.22 1.16
N GLY A 92 -25.79 -9.87 2.43
CA GLY A 92 -26.81 -10.49 3.28
C GLY A 92 -26.62 -12.01 3.35
N ASP A 93 -27.68 -12.77 3.04
CA ASP A 93 -27.65 -14.23 3.02
C ASP A 93 -27.13 -14.82 1.69
N LEU A 94 -26.86 -13.98 0.70
CA LEU A 94 -26.34 -14.42 -0.59
C LEU A 94 -24.82 -14.61 -0.49
N LYS A 95 -24.34 -15.74 -0.98
CA LYS A 95 -22.92 -16.06 -1.07
C LYS A 95 -22.61 -16.60 -2.46
N LEU A 96 -21.59 -16.04 -3.08
CA LEU A 96 -21.06 -16.49 -4.38
C LEU A 96 -19.57 -16.76 -4.23
N GLU A 97 -19.16 -17.94 -4.63
CA GLU A 97 -17.75 -18.34 -4.70
C GLU A 97 -17.30 -18.29 -6.16
N ILE A 98 -16.24 -17.53 -6.43
CA ILE A 98 -15.66 -17.32 -7.75
C ILE A 98 -14.26 -17.93 -7.72
N PRO A 99 -14.05 -19.09 -8.34
CA PRO A 99 -12.73 -19.70 -8.42
C PRO A 99 -11.72 -18.79 -9.12
N THR A 100 -10.43 -18.94 -8.80
CA THR A 100 -9.34 -18.07 -9.29
C THR A 100 -9.33 -17.99 -10.82
N GLU A 101 -9.58 -19.10 -11.52
CA GLU A 101 -9.62 -19.16 -13.00
C GLU A 101 -10.78 -18.36 -13.63
N ASN A 102 -11.80 -18.03 -12.86
CA ASN A 102 -12.97 -17.27 -13.30
C ASN A 102 -12.92 -15.80 -12.89
N ILE A 103 -11.89 -15.37 -12.14
CA ILE A 103 -11.71 -13.98 -11.76
C ILE A 103 -11.24 -13.21 -12.99
N ASN A 104 -12.00 -12.18 -13.37
CA ASN A 104 -11.57 -11.27 -14.41
C ASN A 104 -10.27 -10.57 -13.97
N ASP A 105 -9.22 -10.67 -14.78
CA ASP A 105 -7.94 -10.01 -14.52
C ASP A 105 -8.04 -8.49 -14.38
N LYS A 106 -9.16 -7.91 -14.83
CA LYS A 106 -9.48 -6.47 -14.72
C LYS A 106 -10.43 -6.15 -13.56
N ALA A 107 -10.72 -7.10 -12.69
CA ALA A 107 -11.55 -6.83 -11.52
C ALA A 107 -10.82 -5.82 -10.60
N VAL A 108 -11.48 -4.68 -10.33
CA VAL A 108 -10.89 -3.53 -9.61
C VAL A 108 -10.18 -3.96 -8.32
N PHE A 109 -10.89 -4.73 -7.48
CA PHE A 109 -10.32 -5.17 -6.19
C PHE A 109 -9.13 -6.12 -6.38
N ALA A 110 -9.19 -7.02 -7.36
CA ALA A 110 -8.08 -7.92 -7.66
C ALA A 110 -6.84 -7.15 -8.11
N LEU A 111 -6.99 -6.10 -8.92
CA LEU A 111 -5.89 -5.25 -9.36
C LEU A 111 -5.25 -4.49 -8.19
N ILE A 112 -6.05 -3.93 -7.28
CA ILE A 112 -5.55 -3.21 -6.10
C ILE A 112 -4.69 -4.14 -5.24
N PHE A 113 -5.20 -5.33 -4.90
CA PHE A 113 -4.46 -6.26 -4.05
C PHE A 113 -3.25 -6.89 -4.75
N LYS A 114 -3.33 -7.17 -6.05
CA LYS A 114 -2.17 -7.60 -6.86
C LYS A 114 -1.06 -6.54 -6.88
N ALA A 115 -1.42 -5.25 -6.98
CA ALA A 115 -0.45 -4.17 -6.90
C ALA A 115 0.21 -4.10 -5.51
N ILE A 116 -0.56 -4.21 -4.42
CA ILE A 116 -0.03 -4.24 -3.05
C ILE A 116 0.90 -5.45 -2.85
N ASP A 117 0.52 -6.62 -3.32
CA ASP A 117 1.33 -7.83 -3.20
C ASP A 117 2.62 -7.77 -4.03
N SER A 118 2.54 -7.16 -5.22
CA SER A 118 3.73 -6.88 -6.05
C SER A 118 4.69 -5.93 -5.33
N ALA A 119 4.17 -4.86 -4.73
CA ALA A 119 4.99 -3.91 -3.96
C ALA A 119 5.61 -4.55 -2.73
N ALA A 120 4.86 -5.40 -2.00
CA ALA A 120 5.37 -6.15 -0.85
C ALA A 120 6.52 -7.08 -1.27
N SER A 121 6.34 -7.85 -2.35
CA SER A 121 7.37 -8.73 -2.90
C SER A 121 8.62 -7.95 -3.35
N ALA A 122 8.44 -6.79 -3.99
CA ALA A 122 9.54 -5.94 -4.41
C ALA A 122 10.29 -5.33 -3.22
N ALA A 123 9.57 -5.00 -2.14
CA ALA A 123 10.17 -4.51 -0.89
C ALA A 123 11.01 -5.59 -0.21
N ASP A 124 10.49 -6.82 -0.10
CA ASP A 124 11.19 -7.97 0.48
C ASP A 124 12.45 -8.33 -0.33
N ALA A 125 12.38 -8.21 -1.66
CA ALA A 125 13.53 -8.40 -2.55
C ALA A 125 14.50 -7.21 -2.58
N ASN A 126 14.21 -6.11 -1.88
CA ASN A 126 14.97 -4.84 -1.90
C ASN A 126 15.10 -4.23 -3.31
N VAL A 127 14.10 -4.43 -4.17
CA VAL A 127 14.05 -3.84 -5.52
C VAL A 127 12.97 -2.77 -5.67
N LEU A 128 12.15 -2.54 -4.63
CA LEU A 128 11.14 -1.48 -4.65
C LEU A 128 11.81 -0.10 -4.72
N THR A 129 11.52 0.62 -5.79
CA THR A 129 12.07 1.96 -6.02
C THR A 129 11.16 3.02 -5.40
N CYS A 130 11.66 3.73 -4.40
CA CYS A 130 10.92 4.78 -3.71
C CYS A 130 11.70 6.11 -3.74
N THR A 131 10.95 7.21 -3.80
CA THR A 131 11.47 8.59 -3.78
C THR A 131 10.71 9.38 -2.72
N ASP A 132 11.43 10.15 -1.92
CA ASP A 132 10.82 11.07 -0.97
C ASP A 132 10.36 12.33 -1.72
N THR A 133 9.09 12.72 -1.53
CA THR A 133 8.45 13.89 -2.14
C THR A 133 7.81 14.75 -1.05
N GLU A 134 7.25 15.91 -1.43
CA GLU A 134 6.49 16.75 -0.50
C GLU A 134 5.20 16.07 -0.02
N GLU A 135 4.61 15.20 -0.84
CA GLU A 135 3.38 14.45 -0.52
C GLU A 135 3.65 13.20 0.34
N GLY A 136 4.91 12.78 0.46
CA GLY A 136 5.31 11.59 1.19
C GLY A 136 6.32 10.75 0.44
N LYS A 137 6.46 9.48 0.84
CA LYS A 137 7.31 8.52 0.14
C LYS A 137 6.53 7.87 -0.99
N VAL A 138 6.94 8.14 -2.23
CA VAL A 138 6.31 7.61 -3.45
C VAL A 138 7.12 6.44 -3.98
N CYS A 139 6.49 5.27 -4.06
CA CYS A 139 7.08 4.05 -4.61
C CYS A 139 6.38 3.68 -5.91
N LYS A 140 7.15 3.28 -6.91
CA LYS A 140 6.65 2.87 -8.21
C LYS A 140 7.09 1.46 -8.52
N GLY A 141 6.23 0.72 -9.20
CA GLY A 141 6.52 -0.63 -9.62
C GLY A 141 5.62 -1.08 -10.76
N GLU A 142 5.82 -2.33 -11.15
CA GLU A 142 5.09 -2.98 -12.22
C GLU A 142 4.51 -4.30 -11.70
N PHE A 143 3.42 -4.73 -12.29
CA PHE A 143 2.81 -6.03 -12.07
C PHE A 143 2.20 -6.54 -13.38
N SER A 144 1.57 -7.72 -13.36
CA SER A 144 1.11 -8.40 -14.59
C SER A 144 0.14 -7.60 -15.46
N PHE A 145 -0.53 -6.58 -14.89
CA PHE A 145 -1.51 -5.77 -15.63
C PHE A 145 -0.94 -4.43 -16.13
N GLY A 146 0.04 -3.86 -15.45
CA GLY A 146 0.58 -2.54 -15.78
C GLY A 146 1.46 -1.99 -14.67
N THR A 147 1.45 -0.67 -14.53
CA THR A 147 2.24 0.04 -13.52
C THR A 147 1.37 0.44 -12.32
N TYR A 148 2.00 0.62 -11.18
CA TYR A 148 1.37 1.24 -10.01
C TYR A 148 2.25 2.33 -9.41
N THR A 149 1.61 3.29 -8.79
CA THR A 149 2.25 4.27 -7.91
C THR A 149 1.59 4.16 -6.53
N MET A 150 2.40 4.04 -5.49
CA MET A 150 1.95 4.03 -4.09
C MET A 150 2.57 5.18 -3.34
N THR A 151 1.75 5.89 -2.59
CA THR A 151 2.21 6.97 -1.70
C THR A 151 2.04 6.53 -0.26
N PHE A 152 3.06 6.79 0.55
CA PHE A 152 3.09 6.48 1.97
C PHE A 152 3.33 7.75 2.77
N ASP A 153 2.68 7.84 3.91
CA ASP A 153 2.94 8.91 4.86
C ASP A 153 4.43 8.95 5.25
N PRO A 154 5.08 10.11 5.23
CA PRO A 154 6.53 10.21 5.39
C PRO A 154 7.01 9.85 6.80
N GLN A 155 6.14 9.87 7.81
CA GLN A 155 6.50 9.61 9.21
C GLN A 155 6.13 8.19 9.63
N SER A 156 4.87 7.80 9.41
CA SER A 156 4.34 6.49 9.82
C SER A 156 4.63 5.38 8.82
N LEU A 157 4.91 5.72 7.56
CA LEU A 157 4.97 4.81 6.40
C LEU A 157 3.65 4.05 6.17
N ALA A 158 2.54 4.59 6.65
CA ALA A 158 1.21 4.09 6.33
C ALA A 158 0.92 4.33 4.84
N LEU A 159 0.31 3.36 4.19
CA LEU A 159 -0.18 3.53 2.82
C LEU A 159 -1.32 4.56 2.81
N THR A 160 -1.19 5.59 1.98
CA THR A 160 -2.18 6.67 1.84
C THR A 160 -2.85 6.69 0.49
N LYS A 161 -2.18 6.19 -0.56
CA LYS A 161 -2.68 6.28 -1.92
C LYS A 161 -2.16 5.15 -2.81
N ILE A 162 -3.00 4.68 -3.73
CA ILE A 162 -2.61 3.81 -4.85
C ILE A 162 -3.19 4.39 -6.13
N GLU A 163 -2.39 4.39 -7.19
CA GLU A 163 -2.78 4.70 -8.54
C GLU A 163 -2.38 3.57 -9.48
N ILE A 164 -3.31 3.13 -10.34
CA ILE A 164 -3.10 2.14 -11.41
C ILE A 164 -3.64 2.76 -12.70
N PRO A 165 -2.80 3.54 -13.42
CA PRO A 165 -3.26 4.35 -14.56
C PRO A 165 -3.92 3.55 -15.67
N GLU A 166 -3.40 2.36 -15.99
CA GLU A 166 -3.92 1.51 -17.07
C GLU A 166 -5.33 0.97 -16.81
N ALA A 167 -5.77 1.01 -15.55
CA ALA A 167 -7.12 0.61 -15.12
C ALA A 167 -7.98 1.79 -14.71
N GLU A 168 -7.46 3.04 -14.79
CA GLU A 168 -8.12 4.24 -14.29
C GLU A 168 -8.54 4.11 -12.80
N ILE A 169 -7.71 3.39 -12.00
CA ILE A 169 -7.96 3.17 -10.59
C ILE A 169 -7.16 4.16 -9.75
N TYR A 170 -7.86 4.80 -8.83
CA TYR A 170 -7.33 5.69 -7.82
C TYR A 170 -7.92 5.30 -6.45
N CYS A 171 -7.05 5.10 -5.46
CA CYS A 171 -7.46 4.74 -4.11
C CYS A 171 -6.85 5.69 -3.09
N GLU A 172 -7.65 6.14 -2.14
CA GLU A 172 -7.21 6.86 -0.94
C GLU A 172 -7.44 5.99 0.29
N PHE A 173 -6.42 5.87 1.14
CA PHE A 173 -6.45 5.08 2.36
C PHE A 173 -6.41 6.00 3.57
N THR A 174 -7.30 5.76 4.54
CA THR A 174 -7.36 6.52 5.79
C THR A 174 -7.50 5.59 6.99
N GLY A 175 -6.99 6.02 8.15
CA GLY A 175 -7.09 5.19 9.35
C GLY A 175 -6.30 3.88 9.27
N PHE A 176 -5.18 3.90 8.55
CA PHE A 176 -4.31 2.73 8.39
C PHE A 176 -3.81 2.21 9.74
N THR A 177 -4.06 0.94 10.02
CA THR A 177 -3.64 0.28 11.26
C THR A 177 -3.09 -1.11 10.97
N ILE A 178 -2.00 -1.47 11.66
CA ILE A 178 -1.46 -2.83 11.60
C ILE A 178 -2.34 -3.74 12.46
N ILE A 179 -2.80 -4.84 11.88
CA ILE A 179 -3.53 -5.88 12.61
C ILE A 179 -2.49 -6.74 13.32
N SER A 180 -2.47 -6.69 14.65
CA SER A 180 -1.67 -7.62 15.44
C SER A 180 -2.29 -9.00 15.30
N GLY A 181 -1.56 -9.97 14.77
CA GLY A 181 -2.04 -11.33 14.51
C GLY A 181 -2.53 -12.02 15.78
N GLY A 182 -3.80 -11.85 16.08
CA GLY A 182 -4.54 -12.76 16.92
C GLY A 182 -5.08 -13.85 16.00
N THR A 183 -4.62 -15.07 16.15
CA THR A 183 -5.29 -16.25 15.63
C THR A 183 -6.65 -16.29 16.32
N GLU A 184 -7.69 -15.74 15.72
CA GLU A 184 -9.05 -16.07 16.13
C GLU A 184 -9.23 -17.55 15.78
N THR A 185 -9.03 -18.38 16.79
CA THR A 185 -9.41 -19.77 16.75
C THR A 185 -10.92 -19.76 16.57
N VAL A 186 -11.37 -20.05 15.35
CA VAL A 186 -12.79 -20.36 15.12
C VAL A 186 -13.09 -21.56 15.98
N THR A 187 -13.75 -21.30 17.11
CA THR A 187 -14.27 -22.35 17.99
C THR A 187 -15.45 -22.96 17.24
N GLU A 188 -15.19 -24.05 16.57
CA GLU A 188 -16.20 -24.91 15.98
C GLU A 188 -17.09 -25.41 17.11
N THR A 189 -18.25 -24.78 17.25
CA THR A 189 -19.27 -25.24 18.21
C THR A 189 -19.84 -26.55 17.68
N THR A 190 -19.26 -27.66 18.11
CA THR A 190 -19.81 -29.00 17.89
C THR A 190 -21.14 -29.06 18.62
N VAL A 191 -22.23 -28.93 17.85
CA VAL A 191 -23.59 -29.23 18.35
C VAL A 191 -23.69 -30.73 18.47
N THR A 192 -23.47 -31.23 19.68
CA THR A 192 -23.72 -32.63 20.02
C THR A 192 -25.22 -32.81 20.08
N GLY A 193 -25.83 -33.31 19.02
CA GLY A 193 -27.22 -33.73 19.00
C GLY A 193 -27.39 -34.96 19.89
N THR A 194 -27.98 -34.75 21.09
CA THR A 194 -28.42 -35.83 21.94
C THR A 194 -29.71 -36.43 21.34
N SER A 195 -29.58 -37.59 20.73
CA SER A 195 -30.74 -38.47 20.44
C SER A 195 -31.29 -38.98 21.75
N ALA A 196 -32.43 -38.56 22.13
CA ALA A 196 -33.23 -39.23 23.17
C ALA A 196 -34.24 -40.18 22.50
N ASN A 197 -34.22 -41.35 22.97
CA ASN A 197 -34.95 -42.57 22.69
C ASN A 197 -36.48 -42.43 22.93
#